data_4fda7d0095c337c823f73487a7175813
#
_entry.id   4fda7d0095c337c823f73487a7175813
#
_cell.length_a   1.000
_cell.length_b   1.000
_cell.length_c   1.000
_cell.angle_alpha   90.00
_cell.angle_beta   90.00
_cell.angle_gamma   90.00
#
_symmetry.space_group_name_H-M   'P 1'
#
loop_
_entity.id
_entity.type
_entity.pdbx_description
1 polymer ?
#
loop_
_entity_poly.entity_id
_entity_poly.type
_entity_poly.pdbx_seq_one_letter_code
_entity_poly.pdbx_strand_id
1 'polypeptide(L)'
;MKNIFKISMIGLVFALVNCQSVNYSKMFYEGVQPEMISDKFSFTEGPSADKEGNVYFTDQPNDKIYYWDWKSNQVIEFLDKTGRANGTHFDKDGYLITCSDDQGEIWKISKDKKVEVLLKGFEGKRLNGPNDVWNDELGGMYFTDPLYERDYWIGFKQEIQHKSLYYRDKTGKVTKLDTFTQPNGIVGSEKLKKLYISDIDAGKTYVYDILGEGKLSEKKLFCEMGSDGMELDKHGNLYLTGDGVHVFSRLGKKIYHISIPEKWTSNVTFGGKNNNILFITASKSVYTFPTRVRGIK
;
A
#
# COMPACT_ATOMS: atom_id res chain seq x y z
N MET A 1 -77.37 -5.15 -6.58
CA MET A 1 -76.06 -5.65 -6.13
C MET A 1 -75.00 -4.73 -6.68
N LYS A 2 -74.40 -3.87 -5.86
CA LYS A 2 -73.38 -2.89 -6.27
C LYS A 2 -72.02 -3.42 -5.82
N ASN A 3 -71.18 -3.78 -6.77
CA ASN A 3 -69.82 -4.15 -6.50
C ASN A 3 -68.92 -2.91 -6.36
N ILE A 4 -68.36 -2.72 -5.17
CA ILE A 4 -67.40 -1.65 -4.89
C ILE A 4 -66.03 -2.23 -5.08
N PHE A 5 -65.31 -1.78 -6.11
CA PHE A 5 -63.87 -2.05 -6.29
C PHE A 5 -63.07 -1.15 -5.35
N LYS A 6 -62.33 -1.76 -4.40
CA LYS A 6 -61.31 -1.08 -3.61
C LYS A 6 -59.99 -1.04 -4.42
N ILE A 7 -59.61 0.15 -4.84
CA ILE A 7 -58.27 0.40 -5.41
C ILE A 7 -57.30 0.58 -4.23
N SER A 8 -56.38 -0.36 -4.07
CA SER A 8 -55.32 -0.26 -3.11
C SER A 8 -54.18 0.58 -3.73
N MET A 9 -53.93 1.75 -3.16
CA MET A 9 -52.89 2.66 -3.58
C MET A 9 -51.59 2.24 -2.88
N ILE A 10 -50.68 1.55 -3.62
CA ILE A 10 -49.33 1.20 -3.14
C ILE A 10 -48.48 2.45 -3.27
N GLY A 11 -48.19 3.09 -2.13
CA GLY A 11 -47.28 4.22 -2.07
C GLY A 11 -45.83 3.76 -2.28
N LEU A 12 -45.25 4.16 -3.38
CA LEU A 12 -43.81 3.95 -3.67
C LEU A 12 -43.04 4.98 -2.84
N VAL A 13 -42.40 4.52 -1.75
CA VAL A 13 -41.46 5.35 -0.97
C VAL A 13 -40.13 5.40 -1.73
N PHE A 14 -39.91 6.48 -2.44
CA PHE A 14 -38.57 6.81 -2.96
C PHE A 14 -37.67 7.21 -1.79
N ALA A 15 -36.81 6.33 -1.36
CA ALA A 15 -35.69 6.69 -0.49
C ALA A 15 -34.74 7.60 -1.28
N LEU A 16 -34.81 8.89 -1.04
CA LEU A 16 -33.80 9.85 -1.52
C LEU A 16 -32.48 9.52 -0.84
N VAL A 17 -31.61 8.81 -1.55
CA VAL A 17 -30.21 8.69 -1.16
C VAL A 17 -29.60 10.09 -1.29
N ASN A 18 -29.48 10.77 -0.16
CA ASN A 18 -28.75 12.03 -0.08
C ASN A 18 -27.30 11.77 -0.44
N CYS A 19 -26.93 11.98 -1.69
CA CYS A 19 -25.55 12.00 -2.16
C CYS A 19 -24.90 13.27 -1.59
N GLN A 20 -24.42 13.20 -0.34
CA GLN A 20 -23.60 14.27 0.20
C GLN A 20 -22.37 14.36 -0.68
N SER A 21 -22.25 15.44 -1.42
CA SER A 21 -21.03 15.81 -2.14
C SER A 21 -19.91 15.87 -1.08
N VAL A 22 -18.93 14.96 -1.18
CA VAL A 22 -17.77 14.98 -0.30
C VAL A 22 -17.07 16.32 -0.54
N ASN A 23 -17.04 17.15 0.47
CA ASN A 23 -16.43 18.47 0.36
C ASN A 23 -14.90 18.28 0.49
N TYR A 24 -14.23 18.14 -0.66
CA TYR A 24 -12.79 17.88 -0.78
C TYR A 24 -11.93 18.98 -0.19
N SER A 25 -12.43 20.22 -0.07
CA SER A 25 -11.74 21.32 0.62
C SER A 25 -11.47 21.01 2.11
N LYS A 26 -12.18 20.01 2.68
CA LYS A 26 -11.92 19.51 4.04
C LYS A 26 -10.74 18.53 4.11
N MET A 27 -10.30 17.96 3.00
CA MET A 27 -9.22 16.97 2.95
C MET A 27 -7.88 17.60 2.59
N PHE A 28 -7.90 18.59 1.71
CA PHE A 28 -6.70 19.21 1.15
C PHE A 28 -6.73 20.73 1.30
N TYR A 29 -5.56 21.33 1.32
CA TYR A 29 -5.43 22.79 1.31
C TYR A 29 -5.55 23.26 -0.14
N GLU A 30 -6.27 24.37 -0.35
CA GLU A 30 -6.44 24.96 -1.66
C GLU A 30 -5.08 25.54 -2.16
N GLY A 31 -4.76 25.28 -3.44
CA GLY A 31 -3.56 25.80 -4.08
C GLY A 31 -2.24 25.15 -3.68
N VAL A 32 -2.25 24.19 -2.75
CA VAL A 32 -1.02 23.47 -2.36
C VAL A 32 -0.59 22.54 -3.49
N GLN A 33 0.71 22.56 -3.77
CA GLN A 33 1.37 21.67 -4.72
C GLN A 33 2.31 20.71 -4.00
N PRO A 34 2.62 19.54 -4.58
CA PRO A 34 3.67 18.66 -4.07
C PRO A 34 5.01 19.39 -4.04
N GLU A 35 5.74 19.27 -2.93
CA GLU A 35 7.08 19.80 -2.76
C GLU A 35 8.10 18.68 -2.95
N MET A 36 9.02 18.86 -3.90
CA MET A 36 10.11 17.92 -4.14
C MET A 36 11.15 18.05 -3.03
N ILE A 37 11.43 16.95 -2.35
CA ILE A 37 12.45 16.87 -1.28
C ILE A 37 13.80 16.49 -1.85
N SER A 38 13.84 15.55 -2.81
CA SER A 38 15.07 15.10 -3.47
C SER A 38 14.76 14.37 -4.78
N ASP A 39 15.71 14.43 -5.74
CA ASP A 39 15.66 13.75 -7.05
C ASP A 39 16.93 12.93 -7.33
N LYS A 40 17.65 12.51 -6.27
CA LYS A 40 19.00 11.91 -6.36
C LYS A 40 19.01 10.39 -6.38
N PHE A 41 17.88 9.75 -6.66
CA PHE A 41 17.70 8.30 -6.62
C PHE A 41 17.61 7.71 -8.03
N SER A 42 17.57 6.39 -8.10
CA SER A 42 17.34 5.67 -9.36
C SER A 42 15.87 5.29 -9.52
N PHE A 43 15.27 4.67 -8.51
CA PHE A 43 13.84 4.37 -8.46
C PHE A 43 13.40 4.20 -7.00
N THR A 44 12.63 5.15 -6.53
CA THR A 44 12.18 5.20 -5.13
C THR A 44 10.89 4.40 -4.93
N GLU A 45 10.82 3.65 -3.82
CA GLU A 45 9.72 2.75 -3.51
C GLU A 45 9.49 2.62 -2.00
N GLY A 46 8.47 1.83 -1.63
CA GLY A 46 8.19 1.28 -0.33
C GLY A 46 8.24 2.23 0.84
N PRO A 47 7.58 3.40 0.81
CA PRO A 47 7.62 4.34 1.91
C PRO A 47 6.81 3.83 3.11
N SER A 48 7.39 3.91 4.31
CA SER A 48 6.72 3.56 5.57
C SER A 48 7.15 4.50 6.70
N ALA A 49 6.19 4.97 7.50
CA ALA A 49 6.45 5.91 8.57
C ALA A 49 6.74 5.21 9.90
N ASP A 50 7.79 5.65 10.61
CA ASP A 50 8.05 5.25 11.97
C ASP A 50 7.08 5.93 12.98
N LYS A 51 7.20 5.58 14.26
CA LYS A 51 6.36 6.15 15.33
C LYS A 51 6.62 7.65 15.57
N GLU A 52 7.79 8.13 15.20
CA GLU A 52 8.21 9.53 15.29
C GLU A 52 7.73 10.38 14.11
N GLY A 53 7.25 9.74 13.03
CA GLY A 53 6.76 10.36 11.80
C GLY A 53 7.83 10.54 10.72
N ASN A 54 9.04 10.01 10.90
CA ASN A 54 10.02 9.93 9.82
C ASN A 54 9.55 8.87 8.83
N VAL A 55 9.85 9.07 7.55
CA VAL A 55 9.44 8.12 6.50
C VAL A 55 10.65 7.44 5.91
N TYR A 56 10.72 6.13 6.07
CA TYR A 56 11.71 5.27 5.42
C TYR A 56 11.22 4.91 4.03
N PHE A 57 12.12 4.83 3.06
CA PHE A 57 11.83 4.45 1.68
C PHE A 57 13.04 3.79 1.03
N THR A 58 12.81 3.05 -0.02
CA THR A 58 13.83 2.30 -0.73
C THR A 58 14.26 3.00 -2.01
N ASP A 59 15.49 2.79 -2.41
CA ASP A 59 16.03 3.03 -3.76
C ASP A 59 16.51 1.69 -4.30
N GLN A 60 15.58 0.91 -4.82
CA GLN A 60 15.79 -0.50 -5.17
C GLN A 60 16.95 -0.74 -6.12
N PRO A 61 17.14 0.02 -7.23
CA PRO A 61 18.27 -0.21 -8.13
C PRO A 61 19.62 0.09 -7.50
N ASN A 62 19.68 0.98 -6.50
CA ASN A 62 20.90 1.33 -5.77
C ASN A 62 21.13 0.48 -4.51
N ASP A 63 20.22 -0.47 -4.23
CA ASP A 63 20.30 -1.39 -3.08
C ASP A 63 20.38 -0.68 -1.73
N LYS A 64 19.57 0.39 -1.55
CA LYS A 64 19.62 1.27 -0.38
C LYS A 64 18.24 1.54 0.19
N ILE A 65 18.24 1.79 1.51
CA ILE A 65 17.11 2.38 2.23
C ILE A 65 17.55 3.73 2.78
N TYR A 66 16.69 4.72 2.60
CA TYR A 66 16.82 6.07 3.15
C TYR A 66 15.68 6.36 4.10
N TYR A 67 15.79 7.45 4.88
CA TYR A 67 14.63 8.03 5.55
C TYR A 67 14.62 9.55 5.43
N TRP A 68 13.41 10.07 5.33
CA TRP A 68 13.14 11.50 5.44
C TRP A 68 12.91 11.84 6.92
N ASP A 69 13.79 12.66 7.48
CA ASP A 69 13.60 13.29 8.79
C ASP A 69 12.69 14.51 8.62
N TRP A 70 11.44 14.36 9.03
CA TRP A 70 10.43 15.42 8.86
C TRP A 70 10.76 16.69 9.67
N LYS A 71 11.59 16.64 10.72
CA LYS A 71 11.97 17.80 11.53
C LYS A 71 13.01 18.66 10.87
N SER A 72 14.03 18.06 10.28
CA SER A 72 15.08 18.75 9.55
C SER A 72 14.78 18.91 8.05
N ASN A 73 13.75 18.23 7.56
CA ASN A 73 13.39 18.14 6.14
C ASN A 73 14.52 17.57 5.27
N GLN A 74 15.31 16.67 5.82
CA GLN A 74 16.46 16.07 5.13
C GLN A 74 16.23 14.58 4.85
N VAL A 75 16.83 14.09 3.76
CA VAL A 75 16.92 12.68 3.45
C VAL A 75 18.28 12.15 3.86
N ILE A 76 18.27 11.07 4.62
CA ILE A 76 19.46 10.46 5.24
C ILE A 76 19.50 8.99 4.84
N GLU A 77 20.70 8.50 4.43
CA GLU A 77 20.90 7.09 4.17
C GLU A 77 20.80 6.28 5.47
N PHE A 78 19.88 5.30 5.46
CA PHE A 78 19.71 4.41 6.60
C PHE A 78 20.54 3.14 6.47
N LEU A 79 20.44 2.44 5.34
CA LEU A 79 21.10 1.14 5.16
C LEU A 79 21.49 0.96 3.68
N ASP A 80 22.64 0.38 3.43
CA ASP A 80 23.07 -0.16 2.15
C ASP A 80 23.01 -1.70 2.15
N LYS A 81 23.07 -2.34 0.98
CA LYS A 81 22.99 -3.80 0.82
C LYS A 81 21.75 -4.40 1.45
N THR A 82 20.62 -3.89 1.00
CA THR A 82 19.29 -4.19 1.53
C THR A 82 18.65 -5.42 0.88
N GLY A 83 19.39 -6.12 -0.01
CA GLY A 83 18.86 -7.18 -0.85
C GLY A 83 17.89 -6.65 -1.90
N ARG A 84 18.15 -5.45 -2.44
CA ARG A 84 17.27 -4.77 -3.39
C ARG A 84 15.86 -4.57 -2.82
N ALA A 85 15.79 -4.03 -1.60
CA ALA A 85 14.53 -3.79 -0.90
C ALA A 85 13.54 -2.99 -1.77
N ASN A 86 12.28 -3.43 -1.78
CA ASN A 86 11.15 -2.79 -2.46
C ASN A 86 10.15 -2.26 -1.43
N GLY A 87 8.96 -2.84 -1.27
CA GLY A 87 7.98 -2.45 -0.28
C GLY A 87 8.48 -2.60 1.16
N THR A 88 8.07 -1.68 2.02
CA THR A 88 8.40 -1.71 3.45
C THR A 88 7.18 -1.41 4.31
N HIS A 89 7.16 -1.95 5.53
CA HIS A 89 6.16 -1.59 6.53
C HIS A 89 6.72 -1.80 7.94
N PHE A 90 6.56 -0.82 8.83
CA PHE A 90 6.93 -0.99 10.23
C PHE A 90 5.98 -1.95 10.92
N ASP A 91 6.54 -2.90 11.69
CA ASP A 91 5.75 -3.73 12.58
C ASP A 91 5.40 -2.98 13.88
N LYS A 92 4.52 -3.58 14.71
CA LYS A 92 4.08 -3.00 15.98
C LYS A 92 5.22 -2.75 16.98
N ASP A 93 6.32 -3.48 16.85
CA ASP A 93 7.49 -3.41 17.73
C ASP A 93 8.53 -2.38 17.23
N GLY A 94 8.32 -1.80 16.04
CA GLY A 94 9.15 -0.77 15.43
C GLY A 94 10.31 -1.30 14.60
N TYR A 95 10.24 -2.56 14.17
CA TYR A 95 11.14 -3.10 13.16
C TYR A 95 10.62 -2.79 11.76
N LEU A 96 11.52 -2.45 10.86
CA LEU A 96 11.20 -2.29 9.44
C LEU A 96 11.20 -3.68 8.77
N ILE A 97 10.04 -4.08 8.28
CA ILE A 97 9.89 -5.29 7.45
C ILE A 97 10.03 -4.84 5.99
N THR A 98 10.79 -5.56 5.19
CA THR A 98 10.98 -5.23 3.78
C THR A 98 10.97 -6.46 2.88
N CYS A 99 10.43 -6.28 1.68
CA CYS A 99 10.50 -7.21 0.59
C CYS A 99 11.85 -7.07 -0.10
N SER A 100 12.78 -8.02 0.14
CA SER A 100 14.14 -8.03 -0.42
C SER A 100 14.16 -8.87 -1.68
N ASP A 101 14.05 -8.18 -2.81
CA ASP A 101 13.76 -8.73 -4.14
C ASP A 101 14.90 -9.60 -4.71
N ASP A 102 16.17 -9.25 -4.41
CA ASP A 102 17.35 -9.92 -4.99
C ASP A 102 17.35 -11.44 -4.77
N GLN A 103 17.03 -11.87 -3.56
CA GLN A 103 16.96 -13.29 -3.22
C GLN A 103 15.51 -13.82 -3.10
N GLY A 104 14.50 -12.97 -3.31
CA GLY A 104 13.10 -13.34 -3.10
C GLY A 104 12.78 -13.60 -1.63
N GLU A 105 13.27 -12.74 -0.74
CA GLU A 105 13.20 -12.89 0.71
C GLU A 105 12.37 -11.77 1.36
N ILE A 106 11.95 -11.97 2.61
CA ILE A 106 11.42 -10.90 3.47
C ILE A 106 12.36 -10.74 4.65
N TRP A 107 12.80 -9.52 4.86
CA TRP A 107 13.75 -9.17 5.92
C TRP A 107 13.10 -8.33 7.00
N LYS A 108 13.65 -8.43 8.21
CA LYS A 108 13.34 -7.60 9.36
C LYS A 108 14.59 -6.84 9.75
N ILE A 109 14.46 -5.53 9.82
CA ILE A 109 15.59 -4.62 10.07
C ILE A 109 15.32 -3.85 11.36
N SER A 110 16.26 -3.92 12.31
CA SER A 110 16.18 -3.15 13.55
C SER A 110 16.63 -1.69 13.33
N LYS A 111 16.30 -0.82 14.29
CA LYS A 111 16.80 0.56 14.34
C LYS A 111 18.34 0.62 14.35
N ASP A 112 18.99 -0.39 14.93
CA ASP A 112 20.46 -0.54 14.95
C ASP A 112 20.99 -1.20 13.66
N LYS A 113 20.18 -1.26 12.61
CA LYS A 113 20.55 -1.79 11.28
C LYS A 113 20.89 -3.29 11.25
N LYS A 114 20.47 -4.06 12.25
CA LYS A 114 20.62 -5.52 12.25
C LYS A 114 19.56 -6.12 11.37
N VAL A 115 19.97 -6.99 10.46
CA VAL A 115 19.11 -7.68 9.50
C VAL A 115 18.87 -9.11 9.97
N GLU A 116 17.61 -9.52 9.97
CA GLU A 116 17.14 -10.89 10.16
C GLU A 116 16.30 -11.30 8.94
N VAL A 117 16.60 -12.44 8.34
CA VAL A 117 15.78 -13.00 7.24
C VAL A 117 14.59 -13.74 7.85
N LEU A 118 13.39 -13.19 7.68
CA LEU A 118 12.14 -13.78 8.21
C LEU A 118 11.58 -14.87 7.32
N LEU A 119 11.79 -14.76 6.00
CA LEU A 119 11.26 -15.69 5.00
C LEU A 119 12.22 -15.80 3.83
N LYS A 120 12.54 -17.05 3.45
CA LYS A 120 13.41 -17.36 2.29
C LYS A 120 12.67 -17.97 1.10
N GLY A 121 11.36 -18.20 1.23
CA GLY A 121 10.59 -18.81 0.17
C GLY A 121 9.28 -19.42 0.67
N PHE A 122 8.58 -20.09 -0.21
CA PHE A 122 7.32 -20.79 0.07
C PHE A 122 7.40 -22.25 -0.40
N GLU A 123 7.11 -23.21 0.50
CA GLU A 123 7.18 -24.66 0.22
C GLU A 123 8.53 -25.12 -0.36
N GLY A 124 9.64 -24.55 0.17
CA GLY A 124 10.99 -24.87 -0.27
C GLY A 124 11.41 -24.27 -1.61
N LYS A 125 10.58 -23.39 -2.20
CA LYS A 125 10.82 -22.68 -3.46
C LYS A 125 11.08 -21.22 -3.22
N ARG A 126 11.96 -20.60 -4.04
CA ARG A 126 12.18 -19.17 -4.06
C ARG A 126 10.90 -18.44 -4.46
N LEU A 127 10.57 -17.34 -3.75
CA LEU A 127 9.52 -16.41 -4.19
C LEU A 127 9.87 -15.78 -5.54
N ASN A 128 8.84 -15.35 -6.28
CA ASN A 128 9.03 -14.71 -7.59
C ASN A 128 9.77 -13.37 -7.49
N GLY A 129 9.58 -12.66 -6.39
CA GLY A 129 10.14 -11.36 -6.05
C GLY A 129 9.09 -10.59 -5.23
N PRO A 130 9.07 -10.79 -3.89
CA PRO A 130 8.08 -10.12 -3.05
C PRO A 130 8.16 -8.62 -3.25
N ASN A 131 7.00 -7.98 -3.40
CA ASN A 131 6.92 -6.58 -3.81
C ASN A 131 6.52 -5.66 -2.65
N ASP A 132 5.36 -5.90 -2.03
CA ASP A 132 4.87 -5.03 -0.97
C ASP A 132 4.33 -5.84 0.21
N VAL A 133 4.29 -5.22 1.41
CA VAL A 133 3.98 -5.89 2.67
C VAL A 133 3.16 -5.01 3.60
N TRP A 134 2.19 -5.62 4.29
CA TRP A 134 1.44 -5.01 5.38
C TRP A 134 1.46 -5.92 6.61
N ASN A 135 1.92 -5.39 7.77
CA ASN A 135 1.98 -6.11 9.03
C ASN A 135 0.69 -5.90 9.81
N ASP A 136 0.10 -6.98 10.34
CA ASP A 136 -1.03 -6.91 11.26
C ASP A 136 -0.59 -6.65 12.72
N GLU A 137 -1.54 -6.32 13.59
CA GLU A 137 -1.27 -6.10 15.01
C GLU A 137 -1.02 -7.42 15.80
N LEU A 138 -1.30 -8.58 15.18
CA LEU A 138 -1.13 -9.91 15.79
C LEU A 138 0.30 -10.44 15.61
N GLY A 139 1.13 -9.76 14.82
CA GLY A 139 2.52 -10.12 14.52
C GLY A 139 2.66 -10.99 13.28
N GLY A 140 1.61 -11.09 12.48
CA GLY A 140 1.64 -11.63 11.14
C GLY A 140 1.87 -10.56 10.07
N MET A 141 2.03 -10.99 8.84
CA MET A 141 2.17 -10.09 7.70
C MET A 141 1.49 -10.67 6.45
N TYR A 142 0.89 -9.78 5.68
CA TYR A 142 0.42 -10.04 4.32
C TYR A 142 1.43 -9.46 3.35
N PHE A 143 1.73 -10.18 2.28
CA PHE A 143 2.66 -9.69 1.26
C PHE A 143 2.26 -10.17 -0.13
N THR A 144 2.61 -9.37 -1.13
CA THR A 144 2.39 -9.66 -2.54
C THR A 144 3.67 -10.21 -3.17
N ASP A 145 3.52 -11.23 -4.00
CA ASP A 145 4.62 -11.85 -4.74
C ASP A 145 4.28 -11.90 -6.24
N PRO A 146 4.46 -10.77 -6.96
CA PRO A 146 4.36 -10.70 -8.41
C PRO A 146 5.57 -11.37 -9.09
N LEU A 147 5.72 -11.12 -10.39
CA LEU A 147 6.95 -11.42 -11.11
C LEU A 147 7.34 -10.19 -11.94
N TYR A 148 8.36 -9.51 -11.52
CA TYR A 148 9.06 -8.48 -12.29
C TYR A 148 10.48 -8.95 -12.51
N GLU A 149 10.78 -9.55 -13.67
CA GLU A 149 12.15 -9.97 -14.00
C GLU A 149 13.12 -8.80 -13.93
N ARG A 150 14.25 -9.03 -13.28
CA ARG A 150 15.27 -8.00 -13.03
C ARG A 150 16.59 -8.37 -13.71
N ASP A 151 17.25 -7.40 -14.31
CA ASP A 151 18.55 -7.58 -14.97
C ASP A 151 19.62 -8.15 -14.03
N TYR A 152 19.50 -7.88 -12.72
CA TYR A 152 20.44 -8.40 -11.71
C TYR A 152 20.14 -9.84 -11.25
N TRP A 153 19.03 -10.46 -11.67
CA TRP A 153 18.72 -11.87 -11.36
C TRP A 153 19.42 -12.83 -12.33
N ILE A 154 20.74 -12.94 -12.19
CA ILE A 154 21.55 -13.77 -13.06
C ILE A 154 21.19 -15.25 -12.87
N GLY A 155 20.72 -15.91 -13.94
CA GLY A 155 20.34 -17.34 -13.91
C GLY A 155 19.04 -17.63 -13.18
N PHE A 156 18.23 -16.61 -12.90
CA PHE A 156 16.90 -16.79 -12.29
C PHE A 156 16.05 -17.76 -13.09
N LYS A 157 15.34 -18.64 -12.36
CA LYS A 157 14.31 -19.52 -12.90
C LYS A 157 13.09 -19.40 -11.99
N GLN A 158 11.96 -19.10 -12.59
CA GLN A 158 10.70 -19.04 -11.85
C GLN A 158 10.34 -20.43 -11.30
N GLU A 159 10.37 -20.57 -9.98
CA GLU A 159 10.01 -21.83 -9.29
C GLU A 159 8.53 -21.90 -8.93
N ILE A 160 7.93 -20.75 -8.58
CA ILE A 160 6.51 -20.62 -8.26
C ILE A 160 5.76 -20.06 -9.47
N GLN A 161 4.88 -20.87 -10.06
CA GLN A 161 4.22 -20.53 -11.34
C GLN A 161 2.99 -19.61 -11.20
N HIS A 162 2.64 -19.20 -10.00
CA HIS A 162 1.54 -18.27 -9.73
C HIS A 162 2.06 -17.01 -9.05
N LYS A 163 1.39 -15.90 -9.26
CA LYS A 163 1.62 -14.61 -8.60
C LYS A 163 0.51 -14.43 -7.58
N SER A 164 0.87 -14.19 -6.32
CA SER A 164 -0.07 -14.41 -5.23
C SER A 164 0.05 -13.42 -4.08
N LEU A 165 -1.04 -13.36 -3.33
CA LEU A 165 -1.09 -12.83 -1.98
C LEU A 165 -0.80 -13.96 -0.99
N TYR A 166 0.07 -13.71 -0.03
CA TYR A 166 0.43 -14.62 1.05
C TYR A 166 0.19 -13.99 2.41
N TYR A 167 0.05 -14.86 3.41
CA TYR A 167 0.09 -14.50 4.82
C TYR A 167 1.14 -15.32 5.53
N ARG A 168 2.04 -14.67 6.27
CA ARG A 168 2.96 -15.31 7.23
C ARG A 168 2.49 -14.99 8.63
N ASP A 169 2.17 -16.01 9.42
CA ASP A 169 1.79 -15.83 10.80
C ASP A 169 3.02 -15.59 11.72
N LYS A 170 2.77 -15.21 12.96
CA LYS A 170 3.81 -14.96 13.97
C LYS A 170 4.71 -16.17 14.27
N THR A 171 4.28 -17.39 13.94
CA THR A 171 5.09 -18.61 14.12
C THR A 171 6.01 -18.87 12.92
N GLY A 172 5.86 -18.12 11.84
CA GLY A 172 6.61 -18.26 10.60
C GLY A 172 5.93 -19.14 9.55
N LYS A 173 4.74 -19.67 9.83
CA LYS A 173 3.98 -20.45 8.85
C LYS A 173 3.44 -19.52 7.76
N VAL A 174 3.67 -19.90 6.49
CA VAL A 174 3.19 -19.17 5.34
C VAL A 174 2.00 -19.89 4.70
N THR A 175 1.00 -19.12 4.31
CA THR A 175 -0.21 -19.60 3.63
C THR A 175 -0.45 -18.74 2.39
N LYS A 176 -0.64 -19.37 1.24
CA LYS A 176 -1.12 -18.70 0.04
C LYS A 176 -2.61 -18.41 0.19
N LEU A 177 -3.02 -17.16 0.02
CA LEU A 177 -4.39 -16.71 0.22
C LEU A 177 -5.17 -16.57 -1.08
N ASP A 178 -4.58 -15.93 -2.09
CA ASP A 178 -5.25 -15.71 -3.39
C ASP A 178 -4.21 -15.57 -4.52
N THR A 179 -4.68 -15.60 -5.77
CA THR A 179 -3.87 -15.46 -6.99
C THR A 179 -4.37 -14.30 -7.83
N PHE A 180 -3.43 -13.62 -8.49
CA PHE A 180 -3.66 -12.40 -9.28
C PHE A 180 -2.92 -12.47 -10.61
N THR A 181 -3.19 -11.50 -11.49
CA THR A 181 -2.43 -11.31 -12.73
C THR A 181 -1.04 -10.75 -12.42
N GLN A 182 -0.98 -9.65 -11.63
CA GLN A 182 0.25 -9.02 -11.16
C GLN A 182 -0.03 -8.26 -9.86
N PRO A 183 -0.07 -8.94 -8.69
CA PRO A 183 -0.34 -8.27 -7.42
C PRO A 183 0.80 -7.33 -7.09
N ASN A 184 0.49 -6.11 -6.63
CA ASN A 184 1.48 -5.11 -6.31
C ASN A 184 1.14 -4.47 -4.94
N GLY A 185 0.73 -3.22 -4.88
CA GLY A 185 0.46 -2.52 -3.63
C GLY A 185 -0.54 -3.24 -2.73
N ILE A 186 -0.27 -3.18 -1.44
CA ILE A 186 -1.09 -3.74 -0.37
C ILE A 186 -1.20 -2.76 0.79
N VAL A 187 -2.40 -2.57 1.32
CA VAL A 187 -2.63 -1.85 2.58
C VAL A 187 -3.78 -2.46 3.34
N GLY A 188 -3.62 -2.57 4.64
CA GLY A 188 -4.65 -3.07 5.53
C GLY A 188 -5.00 -2.09 6.66
N SER A 189 -6.09 -2.39 7.36
CA SER A 189 -6.46 -1.70 8.58
C SER A 189 -7.21 -2.62 9.51
N GLU A 190 -6.64 -2.87 10.67
CA GLU A 190 -7.28 -3.62 11.75
C GLU A 190 -8.53 -2.91 12.27
N LYS A 191 -8.51 -1.59 12.30
CA LYS A 191 -9.64 -0.77 12.73
C LYS A 191 -10.83 -0.89 11.78
N LEU A 192 -10.60 -0.89 10.47
CA LEU A 192 -11.63 -1.02 9.45
C LEU A 192 -11.95 -2.48 9.11
N LYS A 193 -11.12 -3.42 9.57
CA LYS A 193 -11.16 -4.84 9.21
C LYS A 193 -11.14 -5.05 7.70
N LYS A 194 -10.28 -4.30 7.00
CA LYS A 194 -10.15 -4.33 5.54
C LYS A 194 -8.71 -4.53 5.12
N LEU A 195 -8.52 -5.28 4.04
CA LEU A 195 -7.28 -5.43 3.30
C LEU A 195 -7.53 -5.10 1.84
N TYR A 196 -6.72 -4.24 1.26
CA TYR A 196 -6.78 -3.84 -0.14
C TYR A 196 -5.57 -4.36 -0.87
N ILE A 197 -5.77 -4.89 -2.08
CA ILE A 197 -4.72 -5.43 -2.95
C ILE A 197 -4.93 -4.87 -4.35
N SER A 198 -3.87 -4.34 -4.93
CA SER A 198 -3.84 -3.98 -6.35
C SER A 198 -3.44 -5.17 -7.21
N ASP A 199 -4.16 -5.38 -8.30
CA ASP A 199 -3.75 -6.19 -9.46
C ASP A 199 -3.44 -5.21 -10.60
N ILE A 200 -2.17 -4.80 -10.72
CA ILE A 200 -1.79 -3.68 -11.57
C ILE A 200 -2.02 -3.97 -13.04
N ASP A 201 -1.68 -5.18 -13.51
CA ASP A 201 -1.87 -5.58 -14.92
C ASP A 201 -3.35 -5.79 -15.26
N ALA A 202 -4.17 -6.19 -14.29
CA ALA A 202 -5.61 -6.29 -14.48
C ALA A 202 -6.31 -4.91 -14.44
N GLY A 203 -5.60 -3.85 -14.04
CA GLY A 203 -6.18 -2.51 -13.88
C GLY A 203 -7.24 -2.44 -12.79
N LYS A 204 -7.08 -3.21 -11.69
CA LYS A 204 -8.10 -3.36 -10.65
C LYS A 204 -7.51 -3.32 -9.26
N THR A 205 -8.26 -2.77 -8.33
CA THR A 205 -8.00 -2.90 -6.89
C THR A 205 -9.15 -3.66 -6.25
N TYR A 206 -8.78 -4.63 -5.42
CA TYR A 206 -9.72 -5.48 -4.69
C TYR A 206 -9.68 -5.19 -3.20
N VAL A 207 -10.78 -5.52 -2.52
CA VAL A 207 -10.91 -5.41 -1.06
C VAL A 207 -11.41 -6.71 -0.46
N TYR A 208 -10.88 -7.05 0.70
CA TYR A 208 -11.29 -8.17 1.55
C TYR A 208 -11.71 -7.66 2.92
N ASP A 209 -12.64 -8.39 3.57
CA ASP A 209 -12.84 -8.30 5.01
C ASP A 209 -11.80 -9.17 5.71
N ILE A 210 -11.11 -8.63 6.70
CA ILE A 210 -10.21 -9.40 7.59
C ILE A 210 -11.06 -10.10 8.64
N LEU A 211 -11.16 -11.42 8.56
CA LEU A 211 -11.99 -12.27 9.45
C LEU A 211 -11.19 -12.81 10.64
N GLY A 212 -9.87 -12.68 10.61
CA GLY A 212 -8.94 -13.13 11.64
C GLY A 212 -7.54 -13.31 11.09
N GLU A 213 -6.67 -13.92 11.89
CA GLU A 213 -5.27 -14.18 11.57
C GLU A 213 -5.15 -14.98 10.25
N GLY A 214 -4.70 -14.32 9.18
CA GLY A 214 -4.58 -14.91 7.84
C GLY A 214 -5.89 -15.38 7.20
N LYS A 215 -7.06 -14.97 7.71
CA LYS A 215 -8.36 -15.34 7.17
C LYS A 215 -9.04 -14.12 6.54
N LEU A 216 -9.37 -14.24 5.27
CA LEU A 216 -10.03 -13.21 4.48
C LEU A 216 -11.40 -13.69 3.98
N SER A 217 -12.30 -12.75 3.74
CA SER A 217 -13.52 -13.01 2.96
C SER A 217 -13.19 -13.28 1.49
N GLU A 218 -14.18 -13.57 0.69
CA GLU A 218 -14.05 -13.51 -0.77
C GLU A 218 -13.67 -12.09 -1.21
N LYS A 219 -12.82 -11.99 -2.24
CA LYS A 219 -12.42 -10.69 -2.80
C LYS A 219 -13.60 -10.00 -3.50
N LYS A 220 -13.68 -8.69 -3.30
CA LYS A 220 -14.64 -7.83 -3.98
C LYS A 220 -13.89 -6.76 -4.76
N LEU A 221 -14.36 -6.43 -5.95
CA LEU A 221 -13.83 -5.29 -6.70
C LEU A 221 -14.09 -4.02 -5.92
N PHE A 222 -13.02 -3.26 -5.63
CA PHE A 222 -13.13 -1.96 -4.99
C PHE A 222 -13.22 -0.83 -6.04
N CYS A 223 -12.30 -0.82 -7.02
CA CYS A 223 -12.34 0.11 -8.14
C CYS A 223 -11.61 -0.45 -9.37
N GLU A 224 -11.93 0.12 -10.52
CA GLU A 224 -11.32 -0.17 -11.83
C GLU A 224 -10.06 0.69 -12.03
N MET A 225 -9.06 0.48 -11.15
CA MET A 225 -7.74 1.05 -11.24
C MET A 225 -6.76 0.11 -10.53
N GLY A 226 -5.68 -0.27 -11.23
CA GLY A 226 -4.50 -0.87 -10.61
C GLY A 226 -3.63 0.21 -9.98
N SER A 227 -2.74 -0.18 -9.09
CA SER A 227 -1.84 0.73 -8.39
C SER A 227 -0.50 0.05 -8.13
N ASP A 228 0.57 0.81 -8.16
CA ASP A 228 1.87 0.36 -7.69
C ASP A 228 1.84 0.27 -6.16
N GLY A 229 1.85 1.39 -5.46
CA GLY A 229 1.65 1.44 -4.02
C GLY A 229 0.29 1.99 -3.60
N MET A 230 -0.05 1.93 -2.32
CA MET A 230 -1.31 2.45 -1.80
C MET A 230 -1.28 2.77 -0.30
N GLU A 231 -2.17 3.68 0.12
CA GLU A 231 -2.28 4.09 1.51
C GLU A 231 -3.73 4.40 1.91
N LEU A 232 -4.04 4.33 3.20
CA LEU A 232 -5.36 4.63 3.77
C LEU A 232 -5.32 5.86 4.68
N ASP A 233 -6.32 6.74 4.55
CA ASP A 233 -6.56 7.74 5.59
C ASP A 233 -7.52 7.23 6.69
N LYS A 234 -7.60 7.97 7.79
CA LYS A 234 -8.46 7.64 8.94
C LYS A 234 -9.96 7.58 8.63
N HIS A 235 -10.39 8.07 7.46
CA HIS A 235 -11.79 8.02 7.00
C HIS A 235 -12.05 6.81 6.10
N GLY A 236 -11.00 6.02 5.81
CA GLY A 236 -11.03 4.87 4.92
C GLY A 236 -11.02 5.25 3.44
N ASN A 237 -10.55 6.46 3.11
CA ASN A 237 -10.26 6.78 1.72
C ASN A 237 -8.94 6.12 1.34
N LEU A 238 -8.90 5.56 0.13
CA LEU A 238 -7.74 4.85 -0.41
C LEU A 238 -7.00 5.74 -1.41
N TYR A 239 -5.71 5.85 -1.23
CA TYR A 239 -4.77 6.58 -2.08
C TYR A 239 -4.05 5.56 -2.96
N LEU A 240 -4.21 5.65 -4.27
CA LEU A 240 -3.61 4.77 -5.27
C LEU A 240 -2.60 5.55 -6.11
N THR A 241 -1.48 4.93 -6.43
CA THR A 241 -0.39 5.55 -7.21
C THR A 241 -0.34 5.04 -8.65
N GLY A 242 0.40 5.75 -9.49
CA GLY A 242 0.58 5.49 -10.92
C GLY A 242 0.85 6.80 -11.67
N ASP A 243 -0.14 7.38 -12.35
CA ASP A 243 -0.10 8.74 -12.88
C ASP A 243 -0.49 9.72 -11.75
N GLY A 244 0.46 10.04 -10.90
CA GLY A 244 0.23 10.80 -9.67
C GLY A 244 -0.43 9.95 -8.56
N VAL A 245 -1.12 10.61 -7.62
CA VAL A 245 -1.85 9.96 -6.53
C VAL A 245 -3.34 10.18 -6.70
N HIS A 246 -4.08 9.09 -6.87
CA HIS A 246 -5.52 9.07 -7.05
C HIS A 246 -6.21 8.71 -5.74
N VAL A 247 -7.10 9.56 -5.25
CA VAL A 247 -7.81 9.32 -4.00
C VAL A 247 -9.21 8.80 -4.29
N PHE A 248 -9.53 7.67 -3.70
CA PHE A 248 -10.86 7.05 -3.77
C PHE A 248 -11.54 7.11 -2.40
N SER A 249 -12.83 7.43 -2.40
CA SER A 249 -13.62 7.32 -1.18
C SER A 249 -13.70 5.85 -0.72
N ARG A 250 -14.04 5.62 0.54
CA ARG A 250 -14.30 4.27 1.09
C ARG A 250 -15.32 3.44 0.29
N LEU A 251 -16.04 4.06 -0.65
CA LEU A 251 -17.02 3.40 -1.52
C LEU A 251 -16.47 3.13 -2.93
N GLY A 252 -15.17 3.30 -3.17
CA GLY A 252 -14.54 3.06 -4.46
C GLY A 252 -14.78 4.15 -5.51
N LYS A 253 -15.31 5.33 -5.12
CA LYS A 253 -15.49 6.46 -6.03
C LYS A 253 -14.25 7.34 -6.02
N LYS A 254 -13.64 7.60 -7.19
CA LYS A 254 -12.53 8.56 -7.34
C LYS A 254 -13.01 9.96 -6.92
N ILE A 255 -12.25 10.60 -6.05
CA ILE A 255 -12.64 11.85 -5.40
C ILE A 255 -11.61 12.95 -5.53
N TYR A 256 -10.33 12.62 -5.73
CA TYR A 256 -9.27 13.61 -5.91
C TYR A 256 -8.12 13.04 -6.72
N HIS A 257 -7.26 13.92 -7.23
CA HIS A 257 -6.02 13.58 -7.90
C HIS A 257 -4.94 14.59 -7.53
N ILE A 258 -3.79 14.09 -7.09
CA ILE A 258 -2.59 14.88 -6.84
C ILE A 258 -1.63 14.59 -7.99
N SER A 259 -1.42 15.58 -8.84
CA SER A 259 -0.47 15.47 -9.95
C SER A 259 0.96 15.54 -9.41
N ILE A 260 1.81 14.62 -9.84
CA ILE A 260 3.25 14.59 -9.51
C ILE A 260 4.01 14.81 -10.83
N PRO A 261 5.01 15.71 -10.88
CA PRO A 261 5.74 16.02 -12.11
C PRO A 261 6.83 14.98 -12.42
N GLU A 262 6.46 13.69 -12.34
CA GLU A 262 7.30 12.54 -12.64
C GLU A 262 6.57 11.59 -13.60
N LYS A 263 7.34 10.77 -14.31
CA LYS A 263 6.79 9.81 -15.27
C LYS A 263 5.94 8.75 -14.59
N TRP A 264 6.30 8.36 -13.37
CA TRP A 264 5.62 7.33 -12.60
C TRP A 264 5.67 7.65 -11.10
N THR A 265 4.53 7.57 -10.43
CA THR A 265 4.42 7.63 -8.97
C THR A 265 4.31 6.21 -8.46
N SER A 266 5.34 5.76 -7.75
CA SER A 266 5.46 4.38 -7.33
C SER A 266 4.67 4.08 -6.06
N ASN A 267 4.82 4.91 -5.01
CA ASN A 267 4.17 4.58 -3.74
C ASN A 267 3.88 5.84 -2.90
N VAL A 268 3.13 5.69 -1.80
CA VAL A 268 2.70 6.79 -0.94
C VAL A 268 2.47 6.30 0.49
N THR A 269 2.83 7.13 1.48
CA THR A 269 2.47 6.90 2.88
C THR A 269 2.20 8.21 3.60
N PHE A 270 1.56 8.17 4.76
CA PHE A 270 1.43 9.33 5.63
C PHE A 270 2.58 9.37 6.64
N GLY A 271 3.18 10.57 6.80
CA GLY A 271 4.25 10.83 7.77
C GLY A 271 4.08 12.18 8.46
N GLY A 272 5.18 12.66 9.06
CA GLY A 272 5.24 13.89 9.82
C GLY A 272 4.64 13.77 11.22
N LYS A 273 4.80 14.80 12.03
CA LYS A 273 4.41 14.83 13.46
C LYS A 273 2.98 14.35 13.72
N ASN A 274 2.06 14.76 12.86
CA ASN A 274 0.64 14.52 13.04
C ASN A 274 0.09 13.44 12.09
N ASN A 275 0.98 12.73 11.37
CA ASN A 275 0.61 11.75 10.35
C ASN A 275 -0.34 12.35 9.29
N ASN A 276 -0.05 13.56 8.82
CA ASN A 276 -0.86 14.33 7.90
C ASN A 276 -0.06 14.96 6.74
N ILE A 277 1.13 14.47 6.51
CA ILE A 277 1.94 14.79 5.34
C ILE A 277 2.03 13.52 4.50
N LEU A 278 1.51 13.55 3.28
CA LEU A 278 1.78 12.49 2.32
C LEU A 278 3.24 12.59 1.91
N PHE A 279 3.98 11.50 2.09
CA PHE A 279 5.28 11.29 1.51
C PHE A 279 5.08 10.39 0.29
N ILE A 280 5.58 10.84 -0.86
CA ILE A 280 5.28 10.24 -2.16
C ILE A 280 6.60 9.88 -2.83
N THR A 281 6.77 8.62 -3.19
CA THR A 281 7.88 8.15 -4.02
C THR A 281 7.46 8.18 -5.49
N ALA A 282 8.34 8.70 -6.35
CA ALA A 282 8.01 8.86 -7.76
C ALA A 282 9.28 8.84 -8.61
N SER A 283 9.41 7.80 -9.45
CA SER A 283 10.58 7.62 -10.31
C SER A 283 11.89 7.79 -9.51
N LYS A 284 12.71 8.78 -9.82
CA LYS A 284 13.98 9.09 -9.13
C LYS A 284 13.83 10.08 -7.96
N SER A 285 12.61 10.48 -7.63
CA SER A 285 12.34 11.61 -6.73
C SER A 285 11.44 11.21 -5.57
N VAL A 286 11.47 12.04 -4.52
CA VAL A 286 10.52 11.97 -3.40
C VAL A 286 9.91 13.34 -3.14
N TYR A 287 8.62 13.33 -2.78
CA TYR A 287 7.81 14.54 -2.57
C TYR A 287 7.09 14.50 -1.24
N THR A 288 6.73 15.67 -0.74
CA THR A 288 5.78 15.82 0.34
C THR A 288 4.55 16.61 -0.11
N PHE A 289 3.40 16.27 0.48
CA PHE A 289 2.15 16.98 0.22
C PHE A 289 1.34 17.07 1.53
N PRO A 290 1.20 18.26 2.14
CA PRO A 290 0.47 18.44 3.38
C PRO A 290 -1.03 18.27 3.17
N THR A 291 -1.67 17.57 4.10
CA THR A 291 -3.11 17.31 4.06
C THR A 291 -3.80 17.75 5.35
N ARG A 292 -5.13 17.92 5.29
CA ARG A 292 -5.99 18.15 6.47
C ARG A 292 -6.45 16.85 7.11
N VAL A 293 -6.30 15.73 6.41
CA VAL A 293 -6.59 14.39 6.91
C VAL A 293 -5.32 13.76 7.49
N ARG A 294 -5.49 12.63 8.15
CA ARG A 294 -4.38 11.85 8.71
C ARG A 294 -4.43 10.44 8.15
N GLY A 295 -3.28 9.82 8.00
CA GLY A 295 -3.19 8.39 7.74
C GLY A 295 -3.85 7.59 8.87
N ILE A 296 -4.27 6.39 8.53
CA ILE A 296 -4.78 5.42 9.52
C ILE A 296 -3.57 4.84 10.29
N LYS A 297 -3.75 4.70 11.59
CA LYS A 297 -2.78 4.03 12.47
C LYS A 297 -3.50 2.90 13.17
#